data_84bfe4d454a817b484f4c3f31f47ae85
#
_entry.id   84bfe4d454a817b484f4c3f31f47ae85
#
_cell.length_a   1.000
_cell.length_b   1.000
_cell.length_c   1.000
_cell.angle_alpha   90.00
_cell.angle_beta   90.00
_cell.angle_gamma   90.00
#
_symmetry.space_group_name_H-M   'P 1'
#
loop_
_entity.id
_entity.type
_entity.pdbx_description
1 polymer ?
#
loop_
_entity_poly.entity_id
_entity_poly.type
_entity_poly.pdbx_seq_one_letter_code
_entity_poly.pdbx_strand_id
1 'polypeptide(L)' 'MDVSKIPKVKTRAVRGQDGIWDLYITCPYCGKKHHHGGGNGDKPILGFRVAHCGADVPEQRGLREYELV' A
#
# COMPACT_ATOMS: atom_id res chain seq x y z
N MET A 1 18.59 5.92 4.93
CA MET A 1 17.42 6.49 4.24
C MET A 1 16.54 7.18 5.26
N ASP A 2 16.06 8.35 4.91
CA ASP A 2 15.22 9.12 5.81
C ASP A 2 13.77 8.72 5.67
N VAL A 3 13.20 8.12 6.72
CA VAL A 3 11.80 7.66 6.70
C VAL A 3 10.81 8.79 6.52
N SER A 4 11.19 10.03 6.85
CA SER A 4 10.28 11.16 6.69
C SER A 4 9.97 11.46 5.22
N LYS A 5 10.76 10.90 4.30
CA LYS A 5 10.55 11.08 2.88
C LYS A 5 9.61 10.03 2.26
N ILE A 6 9.23 9.03 3.03
CA ILE A 6 8.30 8.02 2.55
C ILE A 6 6.88 8.59 2.66
N PRO A 7 6.16 8.69 1.54
CA PRO A 7 4.83 9.29 1.59
C PRO A 7 3.85 8.45 2.39
N LYS A 8 2.96 9.14 3.09
CA LYS A 8 1.86 8.52 3.80
C LYS A 8 0.62 8.65 2.94
N VAL A 9 -0.12 7.55 2.78
CA VAL A 9 -1.32 7.55 1.95
C VAL A 9 -2.50 7.08 2.76
N LYS A 10 -3.63 7.76 2.58
CA LYS A 10 -4.87 7.36 3.22
C LYS A 10 -5.36 6.06 2.61
N THR A 11 -5.77 5.15 3.49
CA THR A 11 -6.19 3.83 3.09
C THR A 11 -7.67 3.67 3.30
N ARG A 12 -8.35 3.15 2.28
CA ARG A 12 -9.74 2.71 2.41
C ARG A 12 -9.71 1.21 2.73
N ALA A 13 -10.13 0.87 3.94
CA ALA A 13 -10.14 -0.52 4.37
C ALA A 13 -11.56 -1.06 4.28
N VAL A 14 -11.71 -2.18 3.61
CA VAL A 14 -13.00 -2.85 3.45
C VAL A 14 -12.84 -4.30 3.89
N ARG A 15 -13.69 -4.76 4.81
CA ARG A 15 -13.64 -6.14 5.26
C ARG A 15 -14.53 -7.00 4.36
N GLY A 16 -13.92 -8.02 3.76
CA GLY A 16 -14.65 -8.94 2.90
C GLY A 16 -15.51 -9.92 3.67
N GLN A 17 -16.35 -10.65 2.95
CA GLN A 17 -17.21 -11.66 3.55
C GLN A 17 -16.40 -12.80 4.16
N ASP A 18 -15.20 -13.02 3.67
CA ASP A 18 -14.28 -14.03 4.18
C ASP A 18 -13.54 -13.55 5.44
N GLY A 19 -13.82 -12.33 5.89
CA GLY A 19 -13.16 -11.77 7.05
C GLY A 19 -11.80 -11.17 6.76
N ILE A 20 -11.39 -11.14 5.52
CA ILE A 20 -10.09 -10.58 5.12
C ILE A 20 -10.27 -9.11 4.76
N TRP A 21 -9.34 -8.28 5.24
CA TRP A 21 -9.36 -6.86 4.95
C TRP A 21 -8.71 -6.60 3.60
N ASP A 22 -9.43 -5.82 2.78
CA ASP A 22 -8.92 -5.31 1.51
C ASP A 22 -8.59 -3.84 1.68
N LEU A 23 -7.36 -3.46 1.35
CA LEU A 23 -6.87 -2.10 1.52
C LEU A 23 -6.69 -1.48 0.14
N TYR A 24 -7.34 -0.34 -0.07
CA TYR A 24 -7.28 0.38 -1.34
C TYR A 24 -6.67 1.74 -1.12
N ILE A 25 -5.70 2.08 -1.95
CA ILE A 25 -5.04 3.40 -1.91
C ILE A 25 -4.88 3.93 -3.32
N THR A 26 -4.63 5.23 -3.40
CA THR A 26 -4.17 5.84 -4.65
C THR A 26 -2.67 6.02 -4.55
N CYS A 27 -1.96 5.36 -5.45
CA CYS A 27 -0.50 5.36 -5.42
C CYS A 27 0.05 6.76 -5.66
N PRO A 28 0.94 7.27 -4.78
CA PRO A 28 1.52 8.59 -4.97
C PRO A 28 2.54 8.64 -6.11
N TYR A 29 2.96 7.49 -6.60
CA TYR A 29 3.97 7.43 -7.65
C TYR A 29 3.38 7.32 -9.04
N CYS A 30 2.31 6.56 -9.22
CA CYS A 30 1.72 6.36 -10.55
C CYS A 30 0.30 6.93 -10.68
N GLY A 31 -0.33 7.32 -9.58
CA GLY A 31 -1.68 7.88 -9.59
C GLY A 31 -2.80 6.86 -9.74
N LYS A 32 -2.47 5.59 -9.86
CA LYS A 32 -3.47 4.53 -10.01
C LYS A 32 -3.82 3.92 -8.66
N LYS A 33 -4.96 3.26 -8.60
CA LYS A 33 -5.37 2.58 -7.39
C LYS A 33 -4.59 1.27 -7.22
N HIS A 34 -4.15 1.03 -5.99
CA HIS A 34 -3.48 -0.21 -5.65
C HIS A 34 -4.27 -0.93 -4.56
N HIS A 35 -4.21 -2.24 -4.57
CA HIS A 35 -4.88 -3.10 -3.61
C HIS A 35 -3.83 -3.85 -2.80
N HIS A 36 -4.01 -3.82 -1.48
CA HIS A 36 -3.13 -4.56 -0.55
C HIS A 36 -3.97 -5.38 0.41
N GLY A 37 -3.40 -6.45 0.91
CA GLY A 37 -4.04 -7.24 1.94
C GLY A 37 -3.83 -6.62 3.31
N GLY A 38 -4.86 -6.65 4.15
CA GLY A 38 -4.81 -6.12 5.50
C GLY A 38 -5.03 -7.17 6.59
N GLY A 39 -4.91 -8.45 6.25
CA GLY A 39 -5.05 -9.52 7.22
C GLY A 39 -6.50 -9.87 7.52
N ASN A 40 -6.70 -10.75 8.49
CA ASN A 40 -8.03 -11.23 8.85
C ASN A 40 -8.40 -10.99 10.32
N GLY A 41 -7.74 -10.03 10.96
CA GLY A 41 -8.03 -9.70 12.34
C GLY A 41 -9.21 -8.76 12.49
N ASP A 42 -9.41 -8.27 13.72
CA ASP A 42 -10.50 -7.34 14.02
C ASP A 42 -10.29 -5.98 13.38
N LYS A 43 -9.03 -5.63 13.11
CA LYS A 43 -8.67 -4.36 12.51
C LYS A 43 -7.72 -4.61 11.33
N PRO A 44 -7.74 -3.74 10.33
CA PRO A 44 -6.82 -3.88 9.21
C PRO A 44 -5.40 -3.60 9.65
N ILE A 45 -4.45 -4.34 9.07
CA ILE A 45 -3.03 -4.12 9.32
C ILE A 45 -2.53 -3.12 8.30
N LEU A 46 -2.20 -1.93 8.78
CA LEU A 46 -1.65 -0.86 7.96
C LEU A 46 -0.14 -0.84 8.07
N GLY A 47 0.49 0.20 7.58
CA GLY A 47 1.93 0.35 7.67
C GLY A 47 2.59 0.40 6.31
N PHE A 48 3.88 0.07 6.27
CA PHE A 48 4.67 0.22 5.06
C PHE A 48 4.33 -0.85 4.02
N ARG A 49 4.29 -0.42 2.78
CA ARG A 49 4.08 -1.30 1.62
C ARG A 49 4.99 -0.87 0.48
N VAL A 50 5.31 -1.81 -0.39
CA VAL A 50 6.10 -1.53 -1.58
C VAL A 50 5.14 -1.38 -2.75
N ALA A 51 5.32 -0.29 -3.52
CA ALA A 51 4.53 -0.06 -4.71
C ALA A 51 5.00 -1.00 -5.83
N HIS A 52 4.06 -1.68 -6.48
CA HIS A 52 4.40 -2.61 -7.55
C HIS A 52 4.23 -2.02 -8.94
N CYS A 53 3.87 -0.75 -9.01
CA CYS A 53 3.58 -0.10 -10.29
C CYS A 53 4.81 0.12 -11.16
N GLY A 54 6.01 -0.03 -10.58
CA GLY A 54 7.25 0.10 -11.33
C GLY A 54 7.91 -1.22 -11.67
N ALA A 55 7.19 -2.31 -11.59
CA ALA A 55 7.76 -3.63 -11.74
C ALA A 55 8.38 -3.86 -13.12
N ASP A 56 7.85 -3.21 -14.13
CA ASP A 56 8.35 -3.31 -15.50
C ASP A 56 9.41 -2.27 -15.83
N VAL A 57 9.86 -1.52 -14.84
CA VAL A 57 10.91 -0.51 -14.98
C VAL A 57 12.08 -0.91 -14.08
N PRO A 58 13.06 -1.66 -14.59
CA PRO A 58 14.08 -2.29 -13.75
C PRO A 58 14.87 -1.32 -12.86
N GLU A 59 15.17 -0.15 -13.34
CA GLU A 59 15.97 0.82 -12.60
C GLU A 59 15.23 1.40 -11.38
N GLN A 60 13.95 1.13 -11.24
CA GLN A 60 13.17 1.63 -10.13
C GLN A 60 12.72 0.55 -9.17
N ARG A 61 13.20 -0.66 -9.37
CA ARG A 61 12.78 -1.78 -8.54
C ARG A 61 13.14 -1.56 -7.09
N GLY A 62 12.20 -1.92 -6.21
CA GLY A 62 12.46 -2.02 -4.79
C GLY A 62 12.61 -0.70 -4.05
N LEU A 63 12.39 0.43 -4.71
CA LEU A 63 12.67 1.71 -4.09
C LEU A 63 11.42 2.57 -3.84
N ARG A 64 10.26 2.09 -4.24
CA ARG A 64 9.03 2.86 -4.10
C ARG A 64 8.21 2.30 -2.95
N GLU A 65 8.26 3.00 -1.83
CA GLU A 65 7.51 2.61 -0.66
C GLU A 65 6.53 3.71 -0.28
N TYR A 66 5.47 3.33 0.41
CA TYR A 66 4.57 4.27 1.05
C TYR A 66 4.04 3.64 2.34
N GLU A 67 3.55 4.50 3.20
CA GLU A 67 2.97 4.06 4.47
C GLU A 67 1.46 4.21 4.42
N LEU A 68 0.76 3.11 4.67
CA LEU A 68 -0.70 3.12 4.76
C LEU A 68 -1.13 3.65 6.11
N VAL A 69 -1.97 4.68 6.11
CA VAL A 69 -2.46 5.29 7.34
C VAL A 69 -3.98 5.40 7.35
#